data_e916255a6d9419213775890a8f6f1467
#
_entry.id   e916255a6d9419213775890a8f6f1467
#
_cell.length_a   1.000
_cell.length_b   1.000
_cell.length_c   1.000
_cell.angle_alpha   90.00
_cell.angle_beta   90.00
_cell.angle_gamma   90.00
#
_symmetry.space_group_name_H-M   'P 1'
#
loop_
_entity.id
_entity.type
_entity.pdbx_description
1 polymer ?
#
loop_
_entity_poly.entity_id
_entity_poly.type
_entity_poly.pdbx_seq_one_letter_code
_entity_poly.pdbx_strand_id
1 'polypeptide(L)'
;MTPSEYEYLQKLLKERSGLVLSADKQYLVESRLIPLARRSGLGGIGDLVAKMKTGAEPLVVSVVEAMTTNETFFFRDKVPFDHFRETILPSMLAARKNRRSLRIWCAASSTGQEPYSLAMILKEMSATMSGWRVEIVATDLSQEVLE
;
A
#
# COMPACT_ATOMS: atom_id res chain seq x y z
N MET A 1 23.17 6.86 -11.41
CA MET A 1 23.00 7.20 -9.96
C MET A 1 24.28 6.86 -9.21
N THR A 2 24.79 7.75 -8.37
CA THR A 2 25.97 7.50 -7.54
C THR A 2 25.60 6.69 -6.27
N PRO A 3 26.57 6.02 -5.62
CA PRO A 3 26.30 5.31 -4.37
C PRO A 3 25.70 6.19 -3.27
N SER A 4 26.15 7.43 -3.13
CA SER A 4 25.64 8.35 -2.11
C SER A 4 24.21 8.84 -2.40
N GLU A 5 23.83 8.97 -3.68
CA GLU A 5 22.44 9.26 -4.07
C GLU A 5 21.52 8.09 -3.76
N TYR A 6 21.99 6.87 -4.01
CA TYR A 6 21.23 5.66 -3.68
C TYR A 6 21.01 5.50 -2.16
N GLU A 7 22.07 5.68 -1.38
CA GLU A 7 22.01 5.64 0.09
C GLU A 7 21.02 6.68 0.64
N TYR A 8 21.03 7.89 0.10
CA TYR A 8 20.06 8.93 0.47
C TYR A 8 18.63 8.47 0.18
N LEU A 9 18.37 7.91 -0.99
CA LEU A 9 17.04 7.41 -1.38
C LEU A 9 16.61 6.23 -0.51
N GLN A 10 17.51 5.30 -0.20
CA GLN A 10 17.23 4.19 0.73
C GLN A 10 16.77 4.70 2.09
N LYS A 11 17.49 5.67 2.66
CA LYS A 11 17.16 6.26 3.95
C LYS A 11 15.82 7.01 3.89
N LEU A 12 15.64 7.88 2.90
CA LEU A 12 14.42 8.66 2.72
C LEU A 12 13.19 7.75 2.60
N LEU A 13 13.24 6.75 1.74
CA LEU A 13 12.12 5.83 1.50
C LEU A 13 11.79 4.99 2.73
N LYS A 14 12.82 4.52 3.45
CA LYS A 14 12.63 3.81 4.71
C LYS A 14 11.93 4.68 5.76
N GLU A 15 12.36 5.95 5.91
CA GLU A 15 11.78 6.88 6.89
C GLU A 15 10.36 7.31 6.52
N ARG A 16 10.09 7.52 5.23
CA ARG A 16 8.81 8.08 4.76
C ARG A 16 7.74 7.04 4.45
N SER A 17 8.12 5.82 4.09
CA SER A 17 7.20 4.78 3.66
C SER A 17 7.44 3.41 4.27
N GLY A 18 8.52 3.23 5.02
CA GLY A 18 8.92 1.90 5.48
C GLY A 18 9.55 1.02 4.40
N LEU A 19 9.68 1.51 3.16
CA LEU A 19 10.25 0.75 2.05
C LEU A 19 11.75 0.53 2.26
N VAL A 20 12.15 -0.73 2.32
CA VAL A 20 13.55 -1.14 2.44
C VAL A 20 14.05 -1.58 1.06
N LEU A 21 15.03 -0.86 0.54
CA LEU A 21 15.71 -1.17 -0.71
C LEU A 21 17.04 -1.87 -0.45
N SER A 22 17.22 -3.07 -0.98
CA SER A 22 18.50 -3.78 -0.98
C SER A 22 19.44 -3.23 -2.07
N ALA A 23 20.75 -3.46 -1.93
CA ALA A 23 21.76 -2.91 -2.82
C ALA A 23 21.60 -3.28 -4.32
N ASP A 24 20.92 -4.38 -4.60
CA ASP A 24 20.63 -4.88 -5.96
C ASP A 24 19.42 -4.21 -6.63
N LYS A 25 18.68 -3.34 -5.92
CA LYS A 25 17.44 -2.70 -6.43
C LYS A 25 17.66 -1.33 -7.07
N GLN A 26 18.90 -0.95 -7.42
CA GLN A 26 19.18 0.31 -8.10
C GLN A 26 18.41 0.46 -9.41
N TYR A 27 18.30 -0.63 -10.18
CA TYR A 27 17.55 -0.63 -11.45
C TYR A 27 16.07 -0.25 -11.26
N LEU A 28 15.47 -0.66 -10.15
CA LEU A 28 14.07 -0.34 -9.82
C LEU A 28 13.92 1.17 -9.54
N VAL A 29 14.85 1.74 -8.78
CA VAL A 29 14.88 3.18 -8.50
C VAL A 29 15.04 3.97 -9.80
N GLU A 30 15.99 3.57 -10.64
CA GLU A 30 16.24 4.23 -11.92
C GLU A 30 15.03 4.16 -12.86
N SER A 31 14.41 2.99 -12.98
CA SER A 31 13.25 2.78 -13.85
C SER A 31 12.04 3.64 -13.45
N ARG A 32 11.87 3.90 -12.16
CA ARG A 32 10.74 4.67 -11.63
C ARG A 32 11.02 6.16 -11.49
N LEU A 33 12.24 6.53 -11.10
CA LEU A 33 12.56 7.93 -10.78
C LEU A 33 13.12 8.71 -11.97
N ILE A 34 13.71 8.10 -12.99
CA ILE A 34 14.13 8.81 -14.21
C ILE A 34 12.94 9.46 -14.93
N PRO A 35 11.81 8.75 -15.17
CA PRO A 35 10.62 9.37 -15.73
C PRO A 35 10.06 10.51 -14.88
N LEU A 36 10.08 10.35 -13.54
CA LEU A 36 9.63 11.39 -12.61
C LEU A 36 10.52 12.63 -12.71
N ALA A 37 11.86 12.47 -12.69
CA ALA A 37 12.80 13.57 -12.83
C ALA A 37 12.54 14.37 -14.13
N ARG A 38 12.37 13.67 -15.25
CA ARG A 38 12.05 14.29 -16.54
C ARG A 38 10.74 15.08 -16.52
N ARG A 39 9.68 14.51 -15.97
CA ARG A 39 8.37 15.22 -15.82
C ARG A 39 8.49 16.46 -14.93
N SER A 40 9.40 16.44 -13.97
CA SER A 40 9.68 17.56 -13.07
C SER A 40 10.65 18.59 -13.64
N GLY A 41 11.06 18.46 -14.93
CA GLY A 41 12.01 19.36 -15.59
C GLY A 41 13.45 19.23 -15.08
N LEU A 42 13.82 18.07 -14.54
CA LEU A 42 15.15 17.78 -13.99
C LEU A 42 15.94 16.86 -14.92
N GLY A 43 17.27 17.02 -14.93
CA GLY A 43 18.15 16.29 -15.82
C GLY A 43 18.32 14.81 -15.46
N GLY A 44 18.04 14.42 -14.22
CA GLY A 44 18.15 13.04 -13.78
C GLY A 44 18.00 12.87 -12.26
N ILE A 45 18.37 11.68 -11.75
CA ILE A 45 18.24 11.34 -10.33
C ILE A 45 19.13 12.24 -9.45
N GLY A 46 20.32 12.63 -9.91
CA GLY A 46 21.19 13.54 -9.17
C GLY A 46 20.52 14.87 -8.87
N ASP A 47 19.91 15.50 -9.88
CA ASP A 47 19.16 16.75 -9.72
C ASP A 47 17.93 16.56 -8.83
N LEU A 48 17.26 15.41 -8.96
CA LEU A 48 16.12 15.04 -8.12
C LEU A 48 16.53 14.99 -6.64
N VAL A 49 17.60 14.28 -6.33
CA VAL A 49 18.17 14.18 -4.98
C VAL A 49 18.63 15.53 -4.46
N ALA A 50 19.34 16.30 -5.27
CA ALA A 50 19.78 17.65 -4.89
C ALA A 50 18.61 18.54 -4.50
N LYS A 51 17.54 18.54 -5.31
CA LYS A 51 16.33 19.35 -5.06
C LYS A 51 15.57 18.88 -3.83
N MET A 52 15.47 17.58 -3.57
CA MET A 52 14.84 17.06 -2.34
C MET A 52 15.60 17.48 -1.07
N LYS A 53 16.94 17.49 -1.12
CA LYS A 53 17.79 17.95 0.00
C LYS A 53 17.59 19.43 0.35
N THR A 54 17.08 20.24 -0.56
CA THR A 54 16.72 21.66 -0.30
C THR A 54 15.32 21.83 0.31
N GLY A 55 14.62 20.75 0.66
CA GLY A 55 13.31 20.79 1.32
C GLY A 55 12.12 20.87 0.38
N ALA A 56 12.24 20.39 -0.87
CA ALA A 56 11.14 20.30 -1.82
C ALA A 56 10.16 19.17 -1.44
N GLU A 57 9.37 19.36 -0.40
CA GLU A 57 8.44 18.35 0.13
C GLU A 57 7.47 17.75 -0.93
N PRO A 58 6.87 18.53 -1.86
CA PRO A 58 6.04 17.94 -2.90
C PRO A 58 6.79 16.93 -3.79
N LEU A 59 8.09 17.17 -4.01
CA LEU A 59 8.92 16.27 -4.78
C LEU A 59 9.25 14.98 -4.00
N VAL A 60 9.46 15.10 -2.69
CA VAL A 60 9.63 13.95 -1.80
C VAL A 60 8.38 13.07 -1.83
N VAL A 61 7.20 13.65 -1.72
CA VAL A 61 5.93 12.92 -1.84
C VAL A 61 5.84 12.20 -3.19
N SER A 62 6.12 12.89 -4.30
CA SER A 62 6.10 12.28 -5.63
C SER A 62 7.11 11.13 -5.80
N VAL A 63 8.27 11.21 -5.13
CA VAL A 63 9.26 10.12 -5.12
C VAL A 63 8.74 8.92 -4.34
N VAL A 64 8.16 9.13 -3.17
CA VAL A 64 7.54 8.06 -2.37
C VAL A 64 6.43 7.38 -3.17
N GLU A 65 5.56 8.16 -3.78
CA GLU A 65 4.48 7.71 -4.66
C GLU A 65 5.00 6.84 -5.80
N ALA A 66 6.00 7.33 -6.55
CA ALA A 66 6.60 6.61 -7.67
C ALA A 66 7.29 5.30 -7.25
N MET A 67 7.69 5.18 -5.99
CA MET A 67 8.36 3.99 -5.46
C MET A 67 7.39 2.98 -4.83
N THR A 68 6.12 3.32 -4.63
CA THR A 68 5.09 2.37 -4.19
C THR A 68 4.78 1.34 -5.28
N THR A 69 4.37 0.14 -4.88
CA THR A 69 3.90 -0.89 -5.79
C THR A 69 2.41 -1.11 -5.54
N ASN A 70 1.59 -0.64 -6.47
CA ASN A 70 0.12 -0.58 -6.31
C ASN A 70 -0.61 -1.75 -7.00
N GLU A 71 0.12 -2.82 -7.35
CA GLU A 71 -0.46 -3.99 -7.99
C GLU A 71 -1.48 -4.67 -7.08
N THR A 72 -2.71 -4.79 -7.56
CA THR A 72 -3.78 -5.46 -6.84
C THR A 72 -4.79 -6.07 -7.82
N PHE A 73 -5.49 -7.11 -7.41
CA PHE A 73 -6.64 -7.70 -8.11
C PHE A 73 -7.57 -8.41 -7.13
N PHE A 74 -8.78 -8.70 -7.57
CA PHE A 74 -9.77 -9.37 -6.72
C PHE A 74 -9.28 -10.76 -6.30
N PHE A 75 -9.44 -11.10 -5.02
CA PHE A 75 -9.03 -12.38 -4.43
C PHE A 75 -7.56 -12.74 -4.69
N ARG A 76 -6.67 -11.72 -4.70
CA ARG A 76 -5.23 -11.90 -4.90
C ARG A 76 -4.68 -12.97 -3.96
N ASP A 77 -3.91 -13.92 -4.53
CA ASP A 77 -3.29 -15.06 -3.84
C ASP A 77 -4.28 -16.06 -3.19
N LYS A 78 -5.57 -15.92 -3.41
CA LYS A 78 -6.66 -16.79 -2.94
C LYS A 78 -6.58 -17.23 -1.47
N VAL A 79 -5.45 -17.80 -1.02
CA VAL A 79 -5.22 -18.38 0.32
C VAL A 79 -5.60 -17.42 1.47
N PRO A 80 -5.23 -16.13 1.47
CA PRO A 80 -5.66 -15.21 2.53
C PRO A 80 -7.19 -15.10 2.67
N PHE A 81 -7.91 -15.14 1.56
CA PHE A 81 -9.38 -15.05 1.56
C PHE A 81 -10.04 -16.35 1.99
N ASP A 82 -9.50 -17.50 1.60
CA ASP A 82 -9.94 -18.79 2.11
C ASP A 82 -9.72 -18.86 3.63
N HIS A 83 -8.54 -18.44 4.10
CA HIS A 83 -8.22 -18.40 5.53
C HIS A 83 -9.12 -17.42 6.31
N PHE A 84 -9.43 -16.27 5.71
CA PHE A 84 -10.39 -15.33 6.29
C PHE A 84 -11.76 -15.98 6.46
N ARG A 85 -12.28 -16.63 5.41
CA ARG A 85 -13.60 -17.28 5.39
C ARG A 85 -13.69 -18.45 6.37
N GLU A 86 -12.67 -19.31 6.39
CA GLU A 86 -12.73 -20.61 7.07
C GLU A 86 -12.23 -20.57 8.51
N THR A 87 -11.37 -19.63 8.84
CA THR A 87 -10.68 -19.60 10.15
C THR A 87 -10.90 -18.26 10.87
N ILE A 88 -10.53 -17.14 10.27
CA ILE A 88 -10.51 -15.85 10.95
C ILE A 88 -11.93 -15.39 11.27
N LEU A 89 -12.81 -15.36 10.29
CA LEU A 89 -14.18 -14.87 10.48
C LEU A 89 -14.95 -15.72 11.49
N PRO A 90 -15.00 -17.06 11.42
CA PRO A 90 -15.65 -17.88 12.44
C PRO A 90 -15.13 -17.64 13.87
N SER A 91 -13.80 -17.53 14.02
CA SER A 91 -13.16 -17.25 15.32
C SER A 91 -13.59 -15.88 15.86
N MET A 92 -13.62 -14.87 15.01
CA MET A 92 -14.05 -13.52 15.38
C MET A 92 -15.54 -13.46 15.73
N LEU A 93 -16.39 -14.16 15.00
CA LEU A 93 -17.82 -14.25 15.30
C LEU A 93 -18.05 -14.90 16.68
N ALA A 94 -17.34 -15.97 16.99
CA ALA A 94 -17.40 -16.60 18.31
C ALA A 94 -16.93 -15.64 19.42
N ALA A 95 -15.77 -14.99 19.25
CA ALA A 95 -15.21 -14.07 20.23
C ALA A 95 -16.05 -12.80 20.46
N ARG A 96 -16.77 -12.34 19.44
CA ARG A 96 -17.56 -11.11 19.45
C ARG A 96 -19.08 -11.34 19.55
N LYS A 97 -19.51 -12.55 19.88
CA LYS A 97 -20.92 -12.99 19.95
C LYS A 97 -21.84 -12.00 20.68
N ASN A 98 -21.37 -11.44 21.80
CA ASN A 98 -22.17 -10.51 22.61
C ASN A 98 -22.25 -9.09 22.01
N ARG A 99 -21.24 -8.69 21.25
CA ARG A 99 -21.18 -7.34 20.64
C ARG A 99 -21.79 -7.30 19.24
N ARG A 100 -21.73 -8.40 18.51
CA ARG A 100 -22.16 -8.53 17.10
C ARG A 100 -21.63 -7.40 16.20
N SER A 101 -20.37 -7.02 16.44
CA SER A 101 -19.71 -5.95 15.68
C SER A 101 -18.28 -6.32 15.35
N LEU A 102 -17.92 -6.17 14.09
CA LEU A 102 -16.58 -6.37 13.56
C LEU A 102 -16.10 -5.11 12.86
N ARG A 103 -14.83 -4.82 13.01
CA ARG A 103 -14.12 -3.81 12.24
C ARG A 103 -12.91 -4.47 11.60
N ILE A 104 -12.80 -4.34 10.29
CA ILE A 104 -11.73 -4.91 9.47
C ILE A 104 -10.92 -3.76 8.92
N TRP A 105 -9.61 -3.83 9.04
CA TRP A 105 -8.70 -2.85 8.46
C TRP A 105 -7.87 -3.49 7.35
N CYS A 106 -8.03 -2.96 6.13
CA CYS A 106 -7.21 -3.28 4.97
C CYS A 106 -6.11 -2.23 4.87
N ALA A 107 -4.92 -2.55 5.33
CA ALA A 107 -3.73 -1.72 5.23
C ALA A 107 -3.06 -1.94 3.86
N ALA A 108 -2.73 -0.86 3.14
CA ALA A 108 -2.24 -0.91 1.75
C ALA A 108 -3.29 -1.50 0.79
N SER A 109 -4.45 -0.89 0.76
CA SER A 109 -5.62 -1.38 0.02
C SER A 109 -5.55 -1.15 -1.49
N SER A 110 -4.59 -0.36 -1.96
CA SER A 110 -4.48 0.06 -3.36
C SER A 110 -5.81 0.62 -3.87
N THR A 111 -6.24 0.22 -5.05
CA THR A 111 -7.51 0.65 -5.68
C THR A 111 -8.75 -0.08 -5.16
N GLY A 112 -8.66 -0.82 -4.04
CA GLY A 112 -9.80 -1.31 -3.30
C GLY A 112 -10.20 -2.77 -3.54
N GLN A 113 -9.48 -3.54 -4.35
CA GLN A 113 -9.87 -4.92 -4.67
C GLN A 113 -9.89 -5.85 -3.44
N GLU A 114 -8.97 -5.66 -2.48
CA GLU A 114 -8.97 -6.44 -1.23
C GLU A 114 -10.20 -6.16 -0.36
N PRO A 115 -10.52 -4.90 0.02
CA PRO A 115 -11.71 -4.63 0.82
C PRO A 115 -13.00 -5.05 0.12
N TYR A 116 -13.11 -4.90 -1.21
CA TYR A 116 -14.26 -5.39 -1.95
C TYR A 116 -14.33 -6.91 -2.01
N SER A 117 -13.20 -7.62 -2.12
CA SER A 117 -13.16 -9.08 -2.01
C SER A 117 -13.67 -9.59 -0.66
N LEU A 118 -13.27 -8.93 0.43
CA LEU A 118 -13.79 -9.23 1.77
C LEU A 118 -15.29 -8.93 1.88
N ALA A 119 -15.74 -7.81 1.32
CA ALA A 119 -17.16 -7.45 1.30
C ALA A 119 -18.00 -8.49 0.54
N MET A 120 -17.49 -9.02 -0.57
CA MET A 120 -18.16 -10.11 -1.32
C MET A 120 -18.27 -11.39 -0.48
N ILE A 121 -17.20 -11.79 0.23
CA ILE A 121 -17.25 -12.94 1.15
C ILE A 121 -18.31 -12.74 2.24
N LEU A 122 -18.31 -11.57 2.88
CA LEU A 122 -19.31 -11.26 3.91
C LEU A 122 -20.73 -11.28 3.36
N LYS A 123 -20.92 -10.83 2.12
CA LYS A 123 -22.22 -10.87 1.45
C LYS A 123 -22.68 -12.30 1.15
N GLU A 124 -21.78 -13.16 0.68
CA GLU A 124 -22.07 -14.59 0.48
C GLU A 124 -22.46 -15.29 1.78
N MET A 125 -21.86 -14.87 2.90
CA MET A 125 -22.13 -15.38 4.25
C MET A 125 -23.28 -14.63 4.96
N SER A 126 -24.14 -13.94 4.23
CA SER A 126 -25.18 -13.07 4.77
C SER A 126 -26.08 -13.73 5.82
N ALA A 127 -26.39 -15.03 5.68
CA ALA A 127 -27.16 -15.78 6.68
C ALA A 127 -26.45 -15.83 8.04
N THR A 128 -25.14 -16.13 8.04
CA THR A 128 -24.29 -16.15 9.23
C THR A 128 -24.08 -14.74 9.81
N MET A 129 -24.03 -13.74 8.94
CA MET A 129 -23.80 -12.34 9.28
C MET A 129 -25.07 -11.58 9.69
N SER A 130 -26.22 -12.26 9.76
CA SER A 130 -27.49 -11.64 10.14
C SER A 130 -27.41 -11.02 11.54
N GLY A 131 -27.75 -9.73 11.65
CA GLY A 131 -27.68 -8.97 12.90
C GLY A 131 -26.26 -8.53 13.31
N TRP A 132 -25.27 -8.69 12.44
CA TRP A 132 -23.92 -8.18 12.67
C TRP A 132 -23.72 -6.83 11.99
N ARG A 133 -23.06 -5.93 12.71
CA ARG A 133 -22.52 -4.67 12.14
C ARG A 133 -21.08 -4.91 11.73
N VAL A 134 -20.79 -4.73 10.46
CA VAL A 134 -19.42 -4.85 9.92
C VAL A 134 -19.01 -3.53 9.28
N GLU A 135 -17.83 -3.08 9.63
CA GLU A 135 -17.16 -1.92 9.04
C GLU A 135 -15.83 -2.37 8.43
N ILE A 136 -15.59 -2.03 7.17
CA ILE A 136 -14.30 -2.23 6.52
C ILE A 136 -13.67 -0.85 6.32
N VAL A 137 -12.48 -0.66 6.87
CA VAL A 137 -11.66 0.55 6.69
C VAL A 137 -10.49 0.20 5.81
N ALA A 138 -10.30 0.94 4.74
CA ALA A 138 -9.22 0.75 3.79
C ALA A 138 -8.32 1.99 3.78
N THR A 139 -7.03 1.80 3.83
CA THR A 139 -6.04 2.87 3.78
C THR A 139 -4.90 2.50 2.85
N ASP A 140 -4.30 3.51 2.23
CA ASP A 140 -3.07 3.35 1.45
C ASP A 140 -2.12 4.52 1.66
N LEU A 141 -0.83 4.29 1.44
CA LEU A 141 0.19 5.33 1.43
C LEU A 141 0.11 6.17 0.16
N SER A 142 -0.22 5.53 -0.96
CA SER A 142 -0.37 6.18 -2.26
C SER A 142 -1.69 6.94 -2.32
N GLN A 143 -1.61 8.25 -2.54
CA GLN A 143 -2.80 9.09 -2.73
C GLN A 143 -3.45 8.81 -4.08
N GLU A 144 -2.64 8.50 -5.10
CA GLU A 144 -3.11 8.25 -6.46
C GLU A 144 -4.12 7.09 -6.54
N VAL A 145 -3.96 6.05 -5.69
CA VAL A 145 -4.85 4.89 -5.70
C VAL A 145 -6.13 5.09 -4.89
N LEU A 146 -6.21 6.16 -4.10
CA LEU A 146 -7.37 6.48 -3.26
C LEU A 146 -8.37 7.42 -3.94
N GLU A 147 -7.99 8.01 -5.08
CA GLU A 147 -8.83 8.89 -5.91
C GLU A 147 -9.66 8.10 -6.93
#